data_f0cfc9a998951754f63b616e93e01fc8
#
_entry.id   f0cfc9a998951754f63b616e93e01fc8
#
_cell.length_a   1.000
_cell.length_b   1.000
_cell.length_c   1.000
_cell.angle_alpha   90.00
_cell.angle_beta   90.00
_cell.angle_gamma   90.00
#
_symmetry.space_group_name_H-M   'P 1'
#
loop_
_entity.id
_entity.type
_entity.pdbx_description
1 polymer ?
#
loop_
_entity_poly.entity_id
_entity_poly.type
_entity_poly.pdbx_seq_one_letter_code
_entity_poly.pdbx_strand_id
1 'polypeptide(L)'
;MVRWCVALLCQALFFIGLSMTPARADTLVLTSLLWPPYSGQQLAQQGASIAVTRAALKVMGHELKVDFYPWSRAVKLASMPSGDYQGYLPEYYYDTEKFVFSSSIGTSPLGLVEQTSHPISWHYVADLNRYTLGVVKDYVNTDVLDSMIVSGAQAVEAVTSDEHNIKKVAAGRIDAAVIDVNVLQYLLKQKTLQPLADKLQINRQLLANKQLYIAFRNNDEGRRWRDIVDRGLAQIDAEALANDLLYHDDAVTE
;
A
#
# COMPACT_ATOMS: atom_id res chain seq x y z
N MET A 1 -35.77 -17.42 -81.19
CA MET A 1 -34.71 -18.14 -80.51
C MET A 1 -34.03 -17.19 -79.57
N VAL A 2 -34.40 -17.21 -78.29
CA VAL A 2 -33.88 -16.29 -77.28
C VAL A 2 -32.92 -17.08 -76.41
N ARG A 3 -31.64 -16.69 -76.41
CA ARG A 3 -30.60 -17.26 -75.54
C ARG A 3 -30.54 -16.48 -74.25
N TRP A 4 -30.87 -17.18 -73.13
CA TRP A 4 -30.76 -16.66 -71.79
C TRP A 4 -29.28 -16.78 -71.34
N CYS A 5 -28.61 -15.65 -71.06
CA CYS A 5 -27.37 -15.63 -70.30
C CYS A 5 -27.66 -15.46 -68.81
N VAL A 6 -27.45 -16.52 -68.06
CA VAL A 6 -27.49 -16.48 -66.58
C VAL A 6 -26.16 -15.96 -66.11
N ALA A 7 -26.12 -14.75 -65.56
CA ALA A 7 -24.98 -14.19 -64.87
C ALA A 7 -24.93 -14.70 -63.42
N LEU A 8 -24.01 -15.58 -63.10
CA LEU A 8 -23.67 -15.97 -61.73
C LEU A 8 -22.91 -14.85 -61.02
N LEU A 9 -23.61 -14.12 -60.13
CA LEU A 9 -22.95 -13.21 -59.20
C LEU A 9 -22.34 -14.03 -58.05
N CYS A 10 -21.04 -14.27 -58.06
CA CYS A 10 -20.28 -14.74 -56.94
C CYS A 10 -20.14 -13.61 -55.91
N GLN A 11 -20.98 -13.59 -54.88
CA GLN A 11 -20.75 -12.77 -53.69
C GLN A 11 -19.63 -13.41 -52.86
N ALA A 12 -18.43 -12.92 -53.02
CA ALA A 12 -17.32 -13.19 -52.11
C ALA A 12 -17.60 -12.46 -50.80
N LEU A 13 -18.15 -13.17 -49.81
CA LEU A 13 -18.21 -12.74 -48.43
C LEU A 13 -16.78 -12.71 -47.88
N PHE A 14 -16.21 -11.50 -47.85
CA PHE A 14 -14.93 -11.22 -47.20
C PHE A 14 -15.17 -11.30 -45.68
N PHE A 15 -14.99 -12.49 -45.10
CA PHE A 15 -14.88 -12.68 -43.66
C PHE A 15 -13.60 -11.98 -43.21
N ILE A 16 -13.68 -10.72 -42.82
CA ILE A 16 -12.63 -10.08 -42.02
C ILE A 16 -12.69 -10.77 -40.64
N GLY A 17 -11.97 -11.87 -40.53
CA GLY A 17 -11.69 -12.47 -39.24
C GLY A 17 -10.87 -11.46 -38.44
N LEU A 18 -11.52 -10.73 -37.52
CA LEU A 18 -10.83 -10.07 -36.44
C LEU A 18 -10.08 -11.18 -35.69
N SER A 19 -8.81 -11.38 -36.02
CA SER A 19 -7.90 -12.17 -35.21
C SER A 19 -7.76 -11.42 -33.87
N MET A 20 -8.66 -11.70 -32.91
CA MET A 20 -8.40 -11.39 -31.52
C MET A 20 -7.17 -12.21 -31.13
N THR A 21 -5.99 -11.60 -31.26
CA THR A 21 -4.81 -12.14 -30.58
C THR A 21 -5.19 -12.20 -29.08
N PRO A 22 -5.14 -13.38 -28.44
CA PRO A 22 -5.39 -13.45 -27.02
C PRO A 22 -4.41 -12.48 -26.35
N ALA A 23 -4.94 -11.47 -25.65
CA ALA A 23 -4.11 -10.60 -24.85
C ALA A 23 -3.35 -11.50 -23.88
N ARG A 24 -2.02 -11.60 -24.06
CA ARG A 24 -1.18 -12.38 -23.18
C ARG A 24 -1.27 -11.77 -21.79
N ALA A 25 -1.68 -12.58 -20.82
CA ALA A 25 -1.65 -12.18 -19.43
C ALA A 25 -0.19 -11.90 -19.04
N ASP A 26 0.14 -10.62 -18.82
CA ASP A 26 1.44 -10.23 -18.27
C ASP A 26 1.37 -10.29 -16.75
N THR A 27 2.50 -10.52 -16.11
CA THR A 27 2.62 -10.51 -14.64
C THR A 27 3.33 -9.24 -14.19
N LEU A 28 2.63 -8.41 -13.41
CA LEU A 28 3.24 -7.30 -12.69
C LEU A 28 3.99 -7.85 -11.48
N VAL A 29 5.28 -7.52 -11.35
CA VAL A 29 6.09 -7.92 -10.20
C VAL A 29 6.43 -6.70 -9.34
N LEU A 30 6.01 -6.72 -8.07
CA LEU A 30 6.24 -5.65 -7.11
C LEU A 30 6.95 -6.16 -5.87
N THR A 31 7.62 -5.26 -5.16
CA THR A 31 8.08 -5.53 -3.79
C THR A 31 7.11 -4.96 -2.77
N SER A 32 7.11 -5.55 -1.58
CA SER A 32 6.33 -5.11 -0.42
C SER A 32 7.07 -5.39 0.87
N LEU A 33 6.47 -4.97 1.98
CA LEU A 33 6.93 -5.24 3.35
C LEU A 33 5.88 -6.05 4.10
N LEU A 34 6.24 -6.54 5.29
CA LEU A 34 5.28 -7.05 6.26
C LEU A 34 4.70 -5.87 7.05
N TRP A 35 3.51 -5.45 6.70
CA TRP A 35 2.78 -4.34 7.32
C TRP A 35 1.28 -4.68 7.44
N PRO A 36 0.96 -5.64 8.34
CA PRO A 36 -0.41 -6.11 8.49
C PRO A 36 -1.31 -5.03 9.12
N PRO A 37 -2.58 -4.94 8.71
CA PRO A 37 -3.32 -5.85 7.82
C PRO A 37 -3.25 -5.50 6.32
N TYR A 38 -2.47 -4.51 5.91
CA TYR A 38 -2.39 -4.01 4.54
C TYR A 38 -1.57 -4.92 3.61
N SER A 39 -0.45 -5.43 4.11
CA SER A 39 0.43 -6.33 3.34
C SER A 39 1.14 -7.33 4.26
N GLY A 40 1.21 -8.59 3.80
CA GLY A 40 1.86 -9.65 4.55
C GLY A 40 1.70 -11.00 3.90
N GLN A 41 2.77 -11.77 3.84
CA GLN A 41 2.81 -13.04 3.13
C GLN A 41 1.78 -14.07 3.63
N GLN A 42 1.46 -14.03 4.92
CA GLN A 42 0.56 -15.00 5.57
C GLN A 42 -0.86 -14.46 5.80
N LEU A 43 -1.13 -13.22 5.40
CA LEU A 43 -2.47 -12.65 5.49
C LEU A 43 -3.38 -13.23 4.40
N ALA A 44 -4.70 -13.23 4.66
CA ALA A 44 -5.69 -13.51 3.63
C ALA A 44 -5.44 -12.61 2.42
N GLN A 45 -5.40 -13.20 1.23
CA GLN A 45 -5.06 -12.54 -0.02
C GLN A 45 -3.76 -11.70 0.01
N GLN A 46 -2.87 -11.95 0.97
CA GLN A 46 -1.64 -11.20 1.28
C GLN A 46 -1.88 -9.78 1.83
N GLY A 47 -3.10 -9.47 2.31
CA GLY A 47 -3.49 -8.20 2.92
C GLY A 47 -4.24 -7.26 1.99
N ALA A 48 -4.90 -6.27 2.59
CA ALA A 48 -5.89 -5.43 1.92
C ALA A 48 -5.34 -4.70 0.68
N SER A 49 -4.16 -4.07 0.77
CA SER A 49 -3.57 -3.33 -0.36
C SER A 49 -3.18 -4.25 -1.52
N ILE A 50 -2.70 -5.47 -1.22
CA ILE A 50 -2.33 -6.44 -2.24
C ILE A 50 -3.57 -7.04 -2.90
N ALA A 51 -4.62 -7.31 -2.12
CA ALA A 51 -5.89 -7.81 -2.63
C ALA A 51 -6.55 -6.83 -3.61
N VAL A 52 -6.61 -5.54 -3.26
CA VAL A 52 -7.13 -4.48 -4.14
C VAL A 52 -6.31 -4.41 -5.43
N THR A 53 -4.99 -4.41 -5.34
CA THR A 53 -4.10 -4.37 -6.51
C THR A 53 -4.31 -5.60 -7.41
N ARG A 54 -4.43 -6.78 -6.81
CA ARG A 54 -4.69 -8.03 -7.54
C ARG A 54 -6.04 -8.02 -8.24
N ALA A 55 -7.09 -7.51 -7.59
CA ALA A 55 -8.41 -7.38 -8.18
C ALA A 55 -8.40 -6.41 -9.37
N ALA A 56 -7.73 -5.26 -9.24
CA ALA A 56 -7.57 -4.30 -10.32
C ALA A 56 -6.85 -4.89 -11.54
N LEU A 57 -5.78 -5.65 -11.32
CA LEU A 57 -5.05 -6.33 -12.41
C LEU A 57 -5.88 -7.44 -13.04
N LYS A 58 -6.61 -8.21 -12.24
CA LYS A 58 -7.45 -9.33 -12.71
C LYS A 58 -8.52 -8.88 -13.69
N VAL A 59 -9.21 -7.76 -13.43
CA VAL A 59 -10.23 -7.23 -14.37
C VAL A 59 -9.60 -6.72 -15.67
N MET A 60 -8.31 -6.41 -15.65
CA MET A 60 -7.53 -6.03 -16.82
C MET A 60 -6.86 -7.22 -17.54
N GLY A 61 -7.07 -8.46 -17.06
CA GLY A 61 -6.51 -9.68 -17.64
C GLY A 61 -5.04 -9.91 -17.30
N HIS A 62 -4.53 -9.34 -16.22
CA HIS A 62 -3.14 -9.45 -15.77
C HIS A 62 -3.02 -10.12 -14.39
N GLU A 63 -1.80 -10.55 -14.06
CA GLU A 63 -1.47 -11.18 -12.78
C GLU A 63 -0.58 -10.29 -11.93
N LEU A 64 -0.62 -10.51 -10.59
CA LEU A 64 0.24 -9.85 -9.62
C LEU A 64 1.13 -10.86 -8.91
N LYS A 65 2.44 -10.61 -8.90
CA LYS A 65 3.41 -11.26 -8.02
C LYS A 65 3.99 -10.23 -7.07
N VAL A 66 4.04 -10.56 -5.77
CA VAL A 66 4.60 -9.70 -4.73
C VAL A 66 5.66 -10.45 -3.95
N ASP A 67 6.85 -9.86 -3.85
CA ASP A 67 7.95 -10.36 -3.04
C ASP A 67 8.16 -9.45 -1.82
N PHE A 68 8.30 -10.06 -0.63
CA PHE A 68 8.36 -9.35 0.66
C PHE A 68 9.79 -9.18 1.15
N TYR A 69 10.14 -7.96 1.56
CA TYR A 69 11.45 -7.59 2.09
C TYR A 69 11.30 -6.59 3.26
N PRO A 70 12.33 -6.40 4.09
CA PRO A 70 12.42 -5.22 4.95
C PRO A 70 12.28 -3.94 4.10
N TRP A 71 11.57 -2.93 4.62
CA TRP A 71 11.13 -1.77 3.85
C TRP A 71 12.20 -1.10 3.00
N SER A 72 13.31 -0.67 3.61
CA SER A 72 14.42 -0.03 2.88
C SER A 72 14.94 -0.89 1.72
N ARG A 73 14.90 -2.22 1.88
CA ARG A 73 15.30 -3.16 0.81
C ARG A 73 14.25 -3.24 -0.28
N ALA A 74 12.96 -3.28 0.08
CA ALA A 74 11.85 -3.31 -0.88
C ALA A 74 11.93 -2.09 -1.81
N VAL A 75 12.02 -0.88 -1.24
CA VAL A 75 12.16 0.38 -1.98
C VAL A 75 13.43 0.40 -2.84
N LYS A 76 14.58 -0.05 -2.27
CA LYS A 76 15.84 -0.12 -3.01
C LYS A 76 15.74 -1.03 -4.24
N LEU A 77 15.19 -2.23 -4.08
CA LEU A 77 15.03 -3.18 -5.19
C LEU A 77 14.10 -2.63 -6.27
N ALA A 78 12.98 -2.02 -5.88
CA ALA A 78 12.03 -1.39 -6.79
C ALA A 78 12.65 -0.21 -7.57
N SER A 79 13.62 0.50 -6.99
CA SER A 79 14.28 1.65 -7.62
C SER A 79 15.40 1.28 -8.61
N MET A 80 15.80 0.02 -8.69
CA MET A 80 16.93 -0.42 -9.55
C MET A 80 16.54 -0.39 -11.03
N PRO A 81 17.23 0.37 -11.91
CA PRO A 81 16.84 0.53 -13.30
C PRO A 81 16.75 -0.79 -14.08
N SER A 82 17.59 -1.75 -13.78
CA SER A 82 17.66 -3.07 -14.44
C SER A 82 17.02 -4.20 -13.61
N GLY A 83 16.24 -3.85 -12.56
CA GLY A 83 15.60 -4.85 -11.71
C GLY A 83 14.29 -5.39 -12.32
N ASP A 84 13.90 -6.58 -11.90
CA ASP A 84 12.66 -7.25 -12.33
C ASP A 84 11.40 -6.57 -11.78
N TYR A 85 11.53 -5.79 -10.70
CA TYR A 85 10.40 -5.13 -10.04
C TYR A 85 10.03 -3.83 -10.75
N GLN A 86 8.74 -3.64 -10.97
CA GLN A 86 8.22 -2.41 -11.60
C GLN A 86 7.85 -1.33 -10.59
N GLY A 87 7.87 -1.65 -9.30
CA GLY A 87 7.52 -0.74 -8.22
C GLY A 87 7.39 -1.45 -6.89
N TYR A 88 6.75 -0.80 -5.93
CA TYR A 88 6.49 -1.32 -4.58
C TYR A 88 5.16 -0.79 -4.02
N LEU A 89 4.61 -1.49 -3.01
CA LEU A 89 3.37 -1.13 -2.33
C LEU A 89 3.32 -1.68 -0.90
N PRO A 90 2.41 -1.14 -0.03
CA PRO A 90 1.74 0.15 -0.17
C PRO A 90 2.67 1.29 0.20
N GLU A 91 2.42 2.50 -0.30
CA GLU A 91 3.20 3.69 0.00
C GLU A 91 2.30 4.91 0.17
N TYR A 92 2.73 5.88 0.95
CA TYR A 92 2.14 7.21 0.97
C TYR A 92 2.71 8.05 -0.17
N TYR A 93 1.91 9.00 -0.65
CA TYR A 93 2.43 9.94 -1.63
C TYR A 93 3.55 10.80 -1.02
N TYR A 94 4.62 10.98 -1.76
CA TYR A 94 5.69 11.93 -1.51
C TYR A 94 6.27 12.45 -2.83
N ASP A 95 6.85 13.64 -2.83
CA ASP A 95 7.44 14.22 -4.03
C ASP A 95 8.74 13.51 -4.42
N THR A 96 8.82 13.01 -5.66
CA THR A 96 9.95 12.22 -6.15
C THR A 96 10.00 12.17 -7.67
N GLU A 97 11.22 12.22 -8.22
CA GLU A 97 11.45 11.98 -9.65
C GLU A 97 11.61 10.49 -10.00
N LYS A 98 11.81 9.62 -8.99
CA LYS A 98 12.11 8.19 -9.19
C LYS A 98 10.87 7.35 -9.44
N PHE A 99 9.72 7.77 -8.92
CA PHE A 99 8.48 7.01 -8.95
C PHE A 99 7.31 7.85 -9.44
N VAL A 100 6.33 7.17 -10.02
CA VAL A 100 4.99 7.70 -10.33
C VAL A 100 3.97 6.85 -9.57
N PHE A 101 2.97 7.51 -8.99
CA PHE A 101 2.00 6.84 -8.13
C PHE A 101 0.73 6.45 -8.90
N SER A 102 0.11 5.35 -8.48
CA SER A 102 -1.22 4.94 -8.95
C SER A 102 -2.30 5.87 -8.38
N SER A 103 -3.55 5.65 -8.81
CA SER A 103 -4.71 6.02 -8.01
C SER A 103 -4.69 5.30 -6.65
N SER A 104 -5.44 5.81 -5.67
CA SER A 104 -5.47 5.24 -4.32
C SER A 104 -5.91 3.77 -4.32
N ILE A 105 -5.23 2.94 -3.54
CA ILE A 105 -5.55 1.53 -3.29
C ILE A 105 -6.10 1.29 -1.87
N GLY A 106 -6.36 2.37 -1.11
CA GLY A 106 -6.88 2.31 0.25
C GLY A 106 -6.49 3.52 1.08
N THR A 107 -6.87 3.49 2.34
CA THR A 107 -6.60 4.55 3.31
C THR A 107 -5.86 4.00 4.53
N SER A 108 -5.16 4.89 5.22
CA SER A 108 -4.34 4.61 6.39
C SER A 108 -4.51 5.75 7.40
N PRO A 109 -5.24 5.53 8.49
CA PRO A 109 -5.38 6.51 9.55
C PRO A 109 -4.08 6.58 10.38
N LEU A 110 -3.22 7.54 10.07
CA LEU A 110 -1.94 7.74 10.73
C LEU A 110 -2.12 8.49 12.03
N GLY A 111 -1.68 7.91 13.13
CA GLY A 111 -1.80 8.47 14.47
C GLY A 111 -0.53 8.32 15.30
N LEU A 112 -0.70 8.45 16.60
CA LEU A 112 0.34 8.26 17.60
C LEU A 112 -0.11 7.22 18.62
N VAL A 113 0.66 6.15 18.80
CA VAL A 113 0.49 5.26 19.94
C VAL A 113 1.18 5.87 21.15
N GLU A 114 0.52 5.85 22.30
CA GLU A 114 0.98 6.42 23.57
C GLU A 114 0.62 5.52 24.74
N GLN A 115 1.20 5.75 25.93
CA GLN A 115 0.77 5.08 27.13
C GLN A 115 -0.58 5.61 27.62
N THR A 116 -1.49 4.73 28.01
CA THR A 116 -2.78 5.11 28.66
C THR A 116 -2.58 5.95 29.92
N SER A 117 -1.49 5.68 30.68
CA SER A 117 -1.15 6.39 31.92
C SER A 117 -0.47 7.75 31.71
N HIS A 118 0.10 7.98 30.55
CA HIS A 118 0.85 9.22 30.21
C HIS A 118 0.50 9.68 28.81
N PRO A 119 -0.77 10.09 28.56
CA PRO A 119 -1.19 10.56 27.24
C PRO A 119 -0.50 11.88 26.90
N ILE A 120 -0.08 12.04 25.65
CA ILE A 120 0.47 13.29 25.13
C ILE A 120 -0.65 14.23 24.68
N SER A 121 -0.41 15.54 24.74
CA SER A 121 -1.37 16.57 24.31
C SER A 121 -0.73 17.51 23.31
N TRP A 122 -1.40 17.72 22.19
CA TRP A 122 -0.94 18.58 21.11
C TRP A 122 -2.14 19.13 20.32
N HIS A 123 -1.98 20.28 19.67
CA HIS A 123 -2.99 20.89 18.79
C HIS A 123 -2.46 21.01 17.36
N TYR A 124 -1.20 21.39 17.23
CA TYR A 124 -0.47 21.48 15.98
C TYR A 124 0.66 20.48 15.98
N VAL A 125 1.04 19.97 14.82
CA VAL A 125 2.17 19.00 14.69
C VAL A 125 3.45 19.58 15.33
N ALA A 126 3.64 20.91 15.26
CA ALA A 126 4.77 21.58 15.90
C ALA A 126 4.82 21.43 17.43
N ASP A 127 3.69 21.20 18.10
CA ASP A 127 3.65 20.98 19.56
C ASP A 127 4.28 19.66 19.99
N LEU A 128 4.44 18.72 19.03
CA LEU A 128 5.05 17.40 19.27
C LEU A 128 6.55 17.50 19.60
N ASN A 129 7.20 18.64 19.34
CA ASN A 129 8.60 18.88 19.64
C ASN A 129 8.96 18.75 21.11
N ARG A 130 7.97 18.76 22.02
CA ARG A 130 8.13 18.54 23.47
C ARG A 130 8.33 17.08 23.84
N TYR A 131 8.08 16.17 22.91
CA TYR A 131 8.07 14.73 23.12
C TYR A 131 9.14 14.05 22.29
N THR A 132 9.63 12.93 22.77
CA THR A 132 10.47 12.03 21.97
C THR A 132 9.57 11.03 21.25
N LEU A 133 9.57 11.10 19.92
CA LEU A 133 8.73 10.22 19.12
C LEU A 133 9.51 9.03 18.56
N GLY A 134 8.85 7.88 18.52
CA GLY A 134 9.31 6.73 17.74
C GLY A 134 8.87 6.85 16.28
N VAL A 135 9.77 6.57 15.36
CA VAL A 135 9.46 6.46 13.92
C VAL A 135 10.06 5.17 13.35
N VAL A 136 9.51 4.66 12.27
CA VAL A 136 10.13 3.56 11.54
C VAL A 136 11.07 4.16 10.49
N LYS A 137 12.27 3.63 10.40
CA LYS A 137 13.30 4.10 9.47
C LYS A 137 12.79 4.03 8.02
N ASP A 138 13.02 5.11 7.28
CA ASP A 138 12.63 5.25 5.87
C ASP A 138 11.10 5.23 5.60
N TYR A 139 10.25 5.31 6.64
CA TYR A 139 8.83 5.57 6.45
C TYR A 139 8.59 7.06 6.19
N VAL A 140 7.63 7.33 5.30
CA VAL A 140 7.06 8.67 5.11
C VAL A 140 5.98 8.89 6.19
N ASN A 141 5.98 10.03 6.85
CA ASN A 141 4.95 10.40 7.83
C ASN A 141 4.02 11.50 7.26
N THR A 142 4.11 12.70 7.81
CA THR A 142 3.48 13.89 7.23
C THR A 142 4.53 14.90 6.87
N ASP A 143 4.30 15.73 5.85
CA ASP A 143 5.28 16.70 5.36
C ASP A 143 5.81 17.63 6.48
N VAL A 144 4.91 18.03 7.39
CA VAL A 144 5.27 18.88 8.53
C VAL A 144 6.17 18.14 9.51
N LEU A 145 5.79 16.90 9.89
CA LEU A 145 6.57 16.09 10.84
C LEU A 145 7.91 15.71 10.23
N ASP A 146 7.95 15.28 8.98
CA ASP A 146 9.17 14.89 8.29
C ASP A 146 10.13 16.09 8.13
N SER A 147 9.62 17.28 7.84
CA SER A 147 10.40 18.53 7.83
C SER A 147 10.98 18.87 9.22
N MET A 148 10.21 18.66 10.29
CA MET A 148 10.70 18.85 11.66
C MET A 148 11.78 17.84 12.04
N ILE A 149 11.64 16.58 11.59
CA ILE A 149 12.64 15.53 11.82
C ILE A 149 13.96 15.89 11.10
N VAL A 150 13.86 16.22 9.81
CA VAL A 150 15.02 16.59 8.98
C VAL A 150 15.77 17.82 9.53
N SER A 151 15.03 18.82 9.99
CA SER A 151 15.62 20.03 10.58
C SER A 151 16.13 19.84 12.01
N GLY A 152 15.87 18.69 12.65
CA GLY A 152 16.21 18.44 14.05
C GLY A 152 15.29 19.15 15.06
N ALA A 153 14.20 19.76 14.60
CA ALA A 153 13.18 20.41 15.46
C ALA A 153 12.33 19.38 16.22
N GLN A 154 12.25 18.13 15.75
CA GLN A 154 11.58 17.03 16.41
C GLN A 154 12.59 15.98 16.83
N ALA A 155 12.63 15.68 18.15
CA ALA A 155 13.40 14.56 18.66
C ALA A 155 12.73 13.22 18.27
N VAL A 156 13.49 12.34 17.60
CA VAL A 156 12.98 11.01 17.21
C VAL A 156 13.99 9.91 17.51
N GLU A 157 13.45 8.72 17.79
CA GLU A 157 14.21 7.49 17.80
C GLU A 157 13.70 6.58 16.68
N ALA A 158 14.55 6.36 15.66
CA ALA A 158 14.21 5.53 14.50
C ALA A 158 14.51 4.05 14.78
N VAL A 159 13.56 3.19 14.48
CA VAL A 159 13.65 1.72 14.57
C VAL A 159 13.30 1.07 13.25
N THR A 160 13.38 -0.26 13.17
CA THR A 160 13.15 -1.01 11.92
C THR A 160 11.74 -1.54 11.76
N SER A 161 10.86 -1.41 12.76
CA SER A 161 9.47 -1.89 12.70
C SER A 161 8.58 -1.22 13.75
N ASP A 162 7.27 -1.18 13.48
CA ASP A 162 6.25 -0.70 14.41
C ASP A 162 6.26 -1.48 15.73
N GLU A 163 6.49 -2.79 15.69
CA GLU A 163 6.57 -3.63 16.89
C GLU A 163 7.63 -3.14 17.88
N HIS A 164 8.80 -2.70 17.39
CA HIS A 164 9.84 -2.13 18.25
C HIS A 164 9.39 -0.82 18.91
N ASN A 165 8.73 0.05 18.17
CA ASN A 165 8.18 1.29 18.70
C ASN A 165 7.10 1.03 19.76
N ILE A 166 6.17 0.11 19.51
CA ILE A 166 5.14 -0.31 20.47
C ILE A 166 5.78 -0.73 21.80
N LYS A 167 6.82 -1.58 21.75
CA LYS A 167 7.55 -2.03 22.96
C LYS A 167 8.25 -0.90 23.68
N LYS A 168 8.80 0.09 22.94
CA LYS A 168 9.48 1.25 23.53
C LYS A 168 8.49 2.18 24.22
N VAL A 169 7.36 2.47 23.59
CA VAL A 169 6.26 3.24 24.21
C VAL A 169 5.74 2.56 25.46
N ALA A 170 5.42 1.26 25.38
CA ALA A 170 4.93 0.48 26.54
C ALA A 170 5.91 0.45 27.71
N ALA A 171 7.20 0.55 27.43
CA ALA A 171 8.29 0.60 28.44
C ALA A 171 8.59 2.02 28.93
N GLY A 172 7.94 3.06 28.43
CA GLY A 172 8.20 4.47 28.77
C GLY A 172 9.57 4.96 28.32
N ARG A 173 10.16 4.37 27.27
CA ARG A 173 11.45 4.80 26.72
C ARG A 173 11.33 5.98 25.76
N ILE A 174 10.17 6.12 25.15
CA ILE A 174 9.75 7.22 24.29
C ILE A 174 8.32 7.60 24.66
N ASP A 175 7.92 8.83 24.43
CA ASP A 175 6.61 9.36 24.83
C ASP A 175 5.47 8.81 23.97
N ALA A 176 5.70 8.73 22.67
CA ALA A 176 4.75 8.19 21.70
C ALA A 176 5.48 7.67 20.46
N ALA A 177 4.75 7.00 19.57
CA ALA A 177 5.31 6.63 18.27
C ALA A 177 4.28 6.81 17.16
N VAL A 178 4.76 7.24 15.99
CA VAL A 178 3.95 7.32 14.77
C VAL A 178 3.59 5.91 14.33
N ILE A 179 2.31 5.67 14.10
CA ILE A 179 1.80 4.36 13.68
C ILE A 179 0.44 4.51 12.97
N ASP A 180 0.17 3.63 12.02
CA ASP A 180 -1.18 3.46 11.50
C ASP A 180 -2.08 2.76 12.55
N VAL A 181 -3.32 3.23 12.67
CA VAL A 181 -4.28 2.73 13.67
C VAL A 181 -4.61 1.25 13.45
N ASN A 182 -4.82 0.84 12.20
CA ASN A 182 -5.16 -0.55 11.88
C ASN A 182 -3.96 -1.49 12.12
N VAL A 183 -2.75 -1.01 11.82
CA VAL A 183 -1.50 -1.74 12.14
C VAL A 183 -1.36 -1.93 13.64
N LEU A 184 -1.58 -0.88 14.45
CA LEU A 184 -1.54 -1.02 15.90
C LEU A 184 -2.57 -2.05 16.39
N GLN A 185 -3.83 -1.93 15.94
CA GLN A 185 -4.90 -2.85 16.34
C GLN A 185 -4.58 -4.30 15.98
N TYR A 186 -4.05 -4.53 14.77
CA TYR A 186 -3.60 -5.86 14.37
C TYR A 186 -2.46 -6.38 15.25
N LEU A 187 -1.43 -5.57 15.45
CA LEU A 187 -0.24 -5.97 16.21
C LEU A 187 -0.56 -6.25 17.68
N LEU A 188 -1.45 -5.49 18.31
CA LEU A 188 -1.85 -5.72 19.70
C LEU A 188 -2.68 -7.00 19.90
N LYS A 189 -3.26 -7.59 18.86
CA LYS A 189 -3.89 -8.92 18.91
C LYS A 189 -2.87 -10.06 18.89
N GLN A 190 -1.61 -9.81 18.47
CA GLN A 190 -0.58 -10.84 18.38
C GLN A 190 -0.08 -11.25 19.77
N LYS A 191 0.16 -12.55 19.98
CA LYS A 191 0.59 -13.13 21.28
C LYS A 191 1.77 -12.38 21.92
N THR A 192 2.69 -11.86 21.12
CA THR A 192 3.90 -11.14 21.58
C THR A 192 3.62 -9.75 22.11
N LEU A 193 2.56 -9.08 21.65
CA LEU A 193 2.22 -7.70 22.01
C LEU A 193 0.90 -7.60 22.80
N GLN A 194 0.05 -8.60 22.75
CA GLN A 194 -1.22 -8.66 23.47
C GLN A 194 -1.10 -8.31 24.99
N PRO A 195 -0.04 -8.73 25.70
CA PRO A 195 0.15 -8.33 27.10
C PRO A 195 0.41 -6.84 27.32
N LEU A 196 0.66 -6.08 26.25
CA LEU A 196 0.88 -4.63 26.29
C LEU A 196 -0.38 -3.84 25.94
N ALA A 197 -1.44 -4.49 25.44
CA ALA A 197 -2.63 -3.82 24.90
C ALA A 197 -3.27 -2.86 25.90
N ASP A 198 -3.44 -3.25 27.16
CA ASP A 198 -4.06 -2.42 28.19
C ASP A 198 -3.22 -1.19 28.61
N LYS A 199 -1.92 -1.18 28.25
CA LYS A 199 -0.99 -0.09 28.58
C LYS A 199 -0.95 0.98 27.50
N LEU A 200 -1.53 0.70 26.34
CA LEU A 200 -1.37 1.52 25.13
C LEU A 200 -2.71 1.96 24.59
N GLN A 201 -2.71 3.12 23.96
CA GLN A 201 -3.86 3.65 23.24
C GLN A 201 -3.39 4.45 22.02
N ILE A 202 -4.31 4.67 21.08
CA ILE A 202 -4.13 5.70 20.04
C ILE A 202 -4.47 7.06 20.66
N ASN A 203 -3.62 8.05 20.41
CA ASN A 203 -3.93 9.43 20.76
C ASN A 203 -5.25 9.86 20.08
N ARG A 204 -6.07 10.63 20.77
CA ARG A 204 -7.39 11.04 20.27
C ARG A 204 -7.33 11.86 18.97
N GLN A 205 -6.20 12.51 18.72
CA GLN A 205 -5.98 13.28 17.52
C GLN A 205 -5.09 12.51 16.55
N LEU A 206 -5.58 12.28 15.33
CA LEU A 206 -4.77 11.67 14.25
C LEU A 206 -3.83 12.72 13.65
N LEU A 207 -2.66 12.28 13.21
CA LEU A 207 -1.74 13.08 12.41
C LEU A 207 -2.33 13.37 11.03
N ALA A 208 -2.88 12.35 10.38
CA ALA A 208 -3.53 12.47 9.07
C ALA A 208 -4.36 11.23 8.75
N ASN A 209 -5.29 11.35 7.80
CA ASN A 209 -5.84 10.20 7.09
C ASN A 209 -5.13 10.12 5.72
N LYS A 210 -4.17 9.22 5.63
CA LYS A 210 -3.31 9.08 4.43
C LYS A 210 -3.99 8.19 3.39
N GLN A 211 -3.72 8.46 2.13
CA GLN A 211 -4.05 7.54 1.04
C GLN A 211 -2.87 6.60 0.79
N LEU A 212 -3.16 5.36 0.41
CA LEU A 212 -2.18 4.36 0.04
C LEU A 212 -2.10 4.21 -1.48
N TYR A 213 -0.90 4.04 -1.99
CA TYR A 213 -0.62 3.99 -3.41
C TYR A 213 0.35 2.85 -3.76
N ILE A 214 0.43 2.54 -5.04
CA ILE A 214 1.55 1.80 -5.62
C ILE A 214 2.52 2.83 -6.19
N ALA A 215 3.78 2.75 -5.80
CA ALA A 215 4.86 3.55 -6.36
C ALA A 215 5.53 2.78 -7.50
N PHE A 216 5.23 3.13 -8.73
CA PHE A 216 5.83 2.55 -9.93
C PHE A 216 7.10 3.28 -10.32
N ARG A 217 8.12 2.58 -10.82
CA ARG A 217 9.30 3.23 -11.39
C ARG A 217 8.90 4.28 -12.44
N ASN A 218 9.54 5.43 -12.40
CA ASN A 218 9.29 6.49 -13.39
C ASN A 218 10.03 6.21 -14.70
N ASN A 219 9.63 5.13 -15.39
CA ASN A 219 10.06 4.77 -16.74
C ASN A 219 8.84 4.35 -17.58
N ASP A 220 9.04 4.03 -18.85
CA ASP A 220 7.91 3.71 -19.75
C ASP A 220 7.13 2.49 -19.27
N GLU A 221 7.80 1.44 -18.80
CA GLU A 221 7.14 0.22 -18.33
C GLU A 221 6.39 0.47 -17.00
N GLY A 222 6.97 1.19 -16.04
CA GLY A 222 6.29 1.54 -14.80
C GLY A 222 5.07 2.43 -15.04
N ARG A 223 5.16 3.40 -15.95
CA ARG A 223 4.00 4.22 -16.36
C ARG A 223 2.92 3.39 -17.05
N ARG A 224 3.30 2.45 -17.92
CA ARG A 224 2.37 1.51 -18.55
C ARG A 224 1.60 0.70 -17.49
N TRP A 225 2.29 0.14 -16.49
CA TRP A 225 1.66 -0.63 -15.43
C TRP A 225 0.77 0.23 -14.54
N ARG A 226 1.20 1.44 -14.19
CA ARG A 226 0.34 2.39 -13.48
C ARG A 226 -0.97 2.62 -14.22
N ASP A 227 -0.93 2.90 -15.51
CA ASP A 227 -2.12 3.16 -16.33
C ASP A 227 -3.04 1.94 -16.43
N ILE A 228 -2.48 0.72 -16.44
CA ILE A 228 -3.26 -0.53 -16.40
C ILE A 228 -3.97 -0.66 -15.04
N VAL A 229 -3.22 -0.48 -13.95
CA VAL A 229 -3.78 -0.57 -12.59
C VAL A 229 -4.85 0.48 -12.37
N ASP A 230 -4.63 1.73 -12.76
CA ASP A 230 -5.61 2.81 -12.62
C ASP A 230 -6.91 2.53 -13.37
N ARG A 231 -6.82 1.97 -14.58
CA ARG A 231 -8.04 1.52 -15.32
C ARG A 231 -8.75 0.36 -14.63
N GLY A 232 -8.00 -0.53 -13.99
CA GLY A 232 -8.55 -1.63 -13.21
C GLY A 232 -9.24 -1.16 -11.93
N LEU A 233 -8.58 -0.24 -11.20
CA LEU A 233 -9.14 0.38 -9.99
C LEU A 233 -10.46 1.10 -10.27
N ALA A 234 -10.58 1.74 -11.43
CA ALA A 234 -11.82 2.40 -11.85
C ALA A 234 -12.98 1.41 -12.13
N GLN A 235 -12.74 0.10 -12.21
CA GLN A 235 -13.74 -0.94 -12.51
C GLN A 235 -14.13 -1.78 -11.28
N ILE A 236 -13.52 -1.54 -10.12
CA ILE A 236 -13.78 -2.28 -8.88
C ILE A 236 -14.17 -1.33 -7.76
N ASP A 237 -14.83 -1.84 -6.74
CA ASP A 237 -15.01 -1.14 -5.47
C ASP A 237 -13.80 -1.43 -4.55
N ALA A 238 -12.75 -0.63 -4.73
CA ALA A 238 -11.50 -0.78 -3.99
C ALA A 238 -11.68 -0.55 -2.49
N GLU A 239 -12.56 0.39 -2.12
CA GLU A 239 -12.83 0.73 -0.72
C GLU A 239 -13.57 -0.41 -0.02
N ALA A 240 -14.64 -0.94 -0.61
CA ALA A 240 -15.37 -2.06 -0.04
C ALA A 240 -14.48 -3.29 0.12
N LEU A 241 -13.64 -3.61 -0.88
CA LEU A 241 -12.72 -4.74 -0.82
C LEU A 241 -11.65 -4.56 0.26
N ALA A 242 -11.08 -3.36 0.40
CA ALA A 242 -10.10 -3.07 1.44
C ALA A 242 -10.73 -3.19 2.83
N ASN A 243 -11.90 -2.60 3.04
CA ASN A 243 -12.60 -2.61 4.32
C ASN A 243 -13.01 -4.02 4.75
N ASP A 244 -13.44 -4.86 3.82
CA ASP A 244 -13.75 -6.27 4.10
C ASP A 244 -12.55 -6.99 4.73
N LEU A 245 -11.36 -6.82 4.16
CA LEU A 245 -10.14 -7.43 4.67
C LEU A 245 -9.54 -6.76 5.91
N LEU A 246 -9.80 -5.46 6.10
CA LEU A 246 -9.30 -4.74 7.28
C LEU A 246 -10.11 -5.06 8.55
N TYR A 247 -11.43 -5.30 8.41
CA TYR A 247 -12.35 -5.35 9.55
C TYR A 247 -13.09 -6.67 9.73
N HIS A 248 -13.08 -7.58 8.73
CA HIS A 248 -13.81 -8.86 8.79
C HIS A 248 -12.90 -10.10 8.79
N ASP A 249 -11.59 -9.95 8.66
CA ASP A 249 -10.63 -11.08 8.64
C ASP A 249 -10.34 -11.67 10.04
N ASP A 250 -11.11 -11.31 11.07
CA ASP A 250 -11.02 -11.92 12.42
C ASP A 250 -11.50 -13.39 12.47
N ALA A 251 -11.89 -13.98 11.33
CA ALA A 251 -12.54 -15.29 11.28
C ALA A 251 -11.58 -16.48 11.05
N VAL A 252 -10.27 -16.27 10.90
CA VAL A 252 -9.31 -17.36 10.63
C VAL A 252 -8.13 -17.32 11.59
N THR A 253 -8.38 -17.57 12.87
CA THR A 253 -7.34 -18.09 13.80
C THR A 253 -8.00 -19.02 14.82
N GLU A 254 -8.35 -20.23 14.41
CA GLU A 254 -8.40 -21.41 15.26
C GLU A 254 -7.26 -22.36 14.92
#